data_990b3ecbc57ca96a5359c7041fc5ea62
#
_entry.id   990b3ecbc57ca96a5359c7041fc5ea62
#
_cell.length_a   1.000
_cell.length_b   1.000
_cell.length_c   1.000
_cell.angle_alpha   90.00
_cell.angle_beta   90.00
_cell.angle_gamma   90.00
#
_symmetry.space_group_name_H-M   'P 1'
#
loop_
_entity.id
_entity.type
_entity.pdbx_description
1 polymer ?
#
loop_
_entity_poly.entity_id
_entity_poly.type
_entity_poly.pdbx_seq_one_letter_code
_entity_poly.pdbx_strand_id
1 'polypeptide(L)'
;YGFVFEKSRKGSNPAVIQVTAYDQLYYLKNKDTYVYENKTARDLIKMIAEDFKLNIGDIESTGHTIASRVEDNQTLFDIIQNALDATLKATGKMFVLYDDVGKLTLKSIGNMKLGVLIDEDTAGDYDYTSSIASQTYDKVKLTYENKDTGKREVYIAQDSSHINQWGVLQYYEKLDSNGNAKAMADALLDLYNTKTRTLRLKDVLGDIRVRAGTLLVVMLGLGDINVSN
;
A
#
# COMPACT_ATOMS: atom_id res chain seq x y z
N TYR A 1 -6.10 -8.34 -20.68
CA TYR A 1 -5.81 -9.72 -20.29
C TYR A 1 -6.59 -10.09 -19.03
N GLY A 2 -7.10 -11.31 -18.99
CA GLY A 2 -7.82 -11.82 -17.83
C GLY A 2 -8.47 -13.18 -18.09
N PHE A 3 -8.96 -13.79 -17.02
CA PHE A 3 -9.70 -15.05 -17.06
C PHE A 3 -11.18 -14.75 -16.98
N VAL A 4 -11.98 -15.39 -17.83
CA VAL A 4 -13.43 -15.23 -17.82
C VAL A 4 -14.02 -16.07 -16.69
N PHE A 5 -14.67 -15.41 -15.73
CA PHE A 5 -15.31 -16.05 -14.59
C PHE A 5 -16.82 -16.21 -14.75
N GLU A 6 -17.44 -15.28 -15.49
CA GLU A 6 -18.88 -15.31 -15.71
C GLU A 6 -19.23 -14.88 -17.12
N LYS A 7 -20.21 -15.55 -17.70
CA LYS A 7 -20.88 -15.13 -18.93
C LYS A 7 -22.38 -15.18 -18.71
N SER A 8 -23.08 -14.10 -19.03
CA SER A 8 -24.53 -14.03 -18.94
C SER A 8 -25.14 -13.46 -20.21
N ARG A 9 -26.37 -13.88 -20.50
CA ARG A 9 -27.18 -13.39 -21.64
C ARG A 9 -28.60 -13.19 -21.15
N LYS A 10 -29.20 -12.04 -21.47
CA LYS A 10 -30.61 -11.77 -21.18
C LYS A 10 -31.44 -12.08 -22.38
N GLY A 11 -32.57 -12.78 -22.20
CA GLY A 11 -33.51 -13.13 -23.28
C GLY A 11 -34.12 -11.89 -23.98
N SER A 12 -34.24 -10.78 -23.26
CA SER A 12 -34.69 -9.48 -23.79
C SER A 12 -33.69 -8.83 -24.78
N ASN A 13 -32.40 -9.24 -24.73
CA ASN A 13 -31.36 -8.81 -25.65
C ASN A 13 -30.37 -9.96 -25.93
N PRO A 14 -30.75 -10.97 -26.75
CA PRO A 14 -29.95 -12.16 -26.95
C PRO A 14 -28.66 -11.92 -27.75
N ALA A 15 -28.54 -10.76 -28.42
CA ALA A 15 -27.34 -10.38 -29.17
C ALA A 15 -26.20 -9.92 -28.27
N VAL A 16 -26.49 -9.56 -27.00
CA VAL A 16 -25.49 -9.06 -26.02
C VAL A 16 -25.12 -10.13 -25.04
N ILE A 17 -23.83 -10.41 -24.90
CA ILE A 17 -23.24 -11.27 -23.87
C ILE A 17 -22.51 -10.36 -22.90
N GLN A 18 -22.88 -10.43 -21.63
CA GLN A 18 -22.12 -9.82 -20.55
C GLN A 18 -21.03 -10.79 -20.09
N VAL A 19 -19.81 -10.29 -19.94
CA VAL A 19 -18.66 -11.08 -19.53
C VAL A 19 -17.99 -10.41 -18.33
N THR A 20 -17.79 -11.17 -17.26
CA THR A 20 -16.95 -10.75 -16.14
C THR A 20 -15.62 -11.50 -16.23
N ALA A 21 -14.54 -10.74 -16.28
CA ALA A 21 -13.20 -11.29 -16.31
C ALA A 21 -12.35 -10.63 -15.22
N TYR A 22 -11.48 -11.40 -14.60
CA TYR A 22 -10.51 -10.93 -13.63
C TYR A 22 -9.10 -11.34 -14.07
N ASP A 23 -8.11 -10.56 -13.65
CA ASP A 23 -6.71 -10.94 -13.77
C ASP A 23 -6.32 -11.99 -12.73
N GLN A 24 -5.05 -12.40 -12.70
CA GLN A 24 -4.61 -13.43 -11.77
C GLN A 24 -4.56 -12.98 -10.30
N LEU A 25 -4.64 -11.67 -10.01
CA LEU A 25 -4.77 -11.20 -8.63
C LEU A 25 -6.02 -11.76 -7.95
N TYR A 26 -7.05 -12.10 -8.72
CA TYR A 26 -8.26 -12.72 -8.17
C TYR A 26 -7.97 -13.98 -7.36
N TYR A 27 -6.97 -14.77 -7.78
CA TYR A 27 -6.59 -16.00 -7.08
C TYR A 27 -5.94 -15.73 -5.71
N LEU A 28 -5.45 -14.52 -5.47
CA LEU A 28 -4.94 -14.11 -4.16
C LEU A 28 -6.03 -13.94 -3.09
N LYS A 29 -7.32 -14.05 -3.46
CA LYS A 29 -8.44 -14.15 -2.51
C LYS A 29 -8.54 -15.53 -1.86
N ASN A 30 -7.86 -16.54 -2.37
CA ASN A 30 -7.78 -17.83 -1.70
C ASN A 30 -7.14 -17.67 -0.33
N LYS A 31 -7.57 -18.52 0.60
CA LYS A 31 -7.02 -18.60 1.95
C LYS A 31 -6.05 -19.74 2.05
N ASP A 32 -5.01 -19.53 2.83
CA ASP A 32 -4.04 -20.57 3.17
C ASP A 32 -3.34 -20.25 4.50
N THR A 33 -2.45 -21.16 4.90
CA THR A 33 -1.56 -21.01 6.05
C THR A 33 -0.12 -21.04 5.58
N TYR A 34 0.63 -19.96 5.82
CA TYR A 34 2.04 -19.87 5.48
C TYR A 34 2.90 -19.70 6.74
N VAL A 35 3.92 -20.54 6.82
CA VAL A 35 4.98 -20.45 7.83
C VAL A 35 6.28 -20.18 7.09
N TYR A 36 6.94 -19.07 7.40
CA TYR A 36 8.19 -18.71 6.74
C TYR A 36 9.16 -18.04 7.70
N GLU A 37 10.45 -18.26 7.47
CA GLU A 37 11.55 -17.71 8.25
C GLU A 37 12.62 -17.13 7.33
N ASN A 38 13.21 -16.01 7.74
CA ASN A 38 14.30 -15.35 7.02
C ASN A 38 14.01 -15.09 5.54
N LYS A 39 12.75 -14.70 5.23
CA LYS A 39 12.28 -14.38 3.87
C LYS A 39 12.00 -12.91 3.73
N THR A 40 12.23 -12.38 2.54
CA THR A 40 11.74 -11.06 2.15
C THR A 40 10.29 -11.16 1.65
N ALA A 41 9.57 -10.04 1.60
CA ALA A 41 8.25 -10.01 0.97
C ALA A 41 8.30 -10.47 -0.50
N ARG A 42 9.40 -10.15 -1.21
CA ARG A 42 9.66 -10.68 -2.56
C ARG A 42 9.67 -12.21 -2.59
N ASP A 43 10.39 -12.83 -1.65
CA ASP A 43 10.51 -14.30 -1.61
C ASP A 43 9.17 -14.95 -1.30
N LEU A 44 8.40 -14.37 -0.38
CA LEU A 44 7.06 -14.83 -0.04
C LEU A 44 6.11 -14.77 -1.26
N ILE A 45 6.11 -13.65 -2.00
CA ILE A 45 5.30 -13.51 -3.22
C ILE A 45 5.67 -14.60 -4.23
N LYS A 46 6.96 -14.91 -4.39
CA LYS A 46 7.40 -15.98 -5.29
C LYS A 46 6.95 -17.35 -4.83
N MET A 47 7.01 -17.64 -3.52
CA MET A 47 6.51 -18.91 -2.96
C MET A 47 5.01 -19.07 -3.24
N ILE A 48 4.22 -18.04 -2.93
CA ILE A 48 2.78 -18.05 -3.19
C ILE A 48 2.48 -18.24 -4.69
N ALA A 49 3.21 -17.54 -5.55
CA ALA A 49 3.02 -17.64 -6.98
C ALA A 49 3.36 -19.04 -7.52
N GLU A 50 4.38 -19.71 -6.98
CA GLU A 50 4.74 -21.08 -7.32
C GLU A 50 3.64 -22.08 -6.89
N ASP A 51 3.16 -21.96 -5.65
CA ASP A 51 2.13 -22.85 -5.09
C ASP A 51 0.80 -22.73 -5.87
N PHE A 52 0.42 -21.52 -6.21
CA PHE A 52 -0.82 -21.24 -6.95
C PHE A 52 -0.63 -21.17 -8.47
N LYS A 53 0.58 -21.50 -8.98
CA LYS A 53 0.92 -21.53 -10.42
C LYS A 53 0.60 -20.21 -11.13
N LEU A 54 0.86 -19.10 -10.44
CA LEU A 54 0.69 -17.76 -11.00
C LEU A 54 1.94 -17.36 -11.80
N ASN A 55 1.73 -16.67 -12.91
CA ASN A 55 2.83 -16.18 -13.71
C ASN A 55 3.51 -14.99 -13.02
N ILE A 56 4.83 -15.04 -12.91
CA ILE A 56 5.65 -13.98 -12.31
C ILE A 56 6.23 -13.07 -13.41
N GLY A 57 6.12 -11.78 -13.21
CA GLY A 57 6.81 -10.75 -13.97
C GLY A 57 8.02 -10.20 -13.21
N ASP A 58 8.14 -8.88 -13.18
CA ASP A 58 9.20 -8.19 -12.45
C ASP A 58 8.81 -8.02 -10.98
N ILE A 59 9.47 -8.72 -10.07
CA ILE A 59 9.28 -8.62 -8.63
C ILE A 59 10.53 -7.94 -8.04
N GLU A 60 10.44 -6.64 -7.78
CA GLU A 60 11.53 -5.85 -7.20
C GLU A 60 11.95 -6.37 -5.81
N SER A 61 13.22 -6.17 -5.48
CA SER A 61 13.74 -6.50 -4.14
C SER A 61 13.16 -5.56 -3.10
N THR A 62 12.61 -6.13 -2.03
CA THR A 62 12.02 -5.36 -0.93
C THR A 62 13.02 -4.97 0.16
N GLY A 63 14.21 -5.59 0.18
CA GLY A 63 15.36 -5.19 1.01
C GLY A 63 15.25 -5.48 2.51
N HIS A 64 14.07 -5.90 3.01
CA HIS A 64 13.85 -6.25 4.41
C HIS A 64 13.63 -7.76 4.56
N THR A 65 14.36 -8.38 5.48
CA THR A 65 14.22 -9.78 5.83
C THR A 65 13.34 -9.92 7.07
N ILE A 66 12.25 -10.65 6.94
CA ILE A 66 11.30 -10.97 8.00
C ILE A 66 11.85 -12.21 8.73
N ALA A 67 12.08 -12.11 10.05
CA ALA A 67 12.75 -13.14 10.82
C ALA A 67 11.94 -14.45 10.85
N SER A 68 10.68 -14.38 11.29
CA SER A 68 9.76 -15.52 11.31
C SER A 68 8.33 -15.03 11.33
N ARG A 69 7.44 -15.73 10.64
CA ARG A 69 6.00 -15.49 10.65
C ARG A 69 5.19 -16.76 10.48
N VAL A 70 4.04 -16.76 11.15
CA VAL A 70 2.96 -17.73 10.95
C VAL A 70 1.73 -16.94 10.55
N GLU A 71 1.30 -17.13 9.31
CA GLU A 71 0.10 -16.51 8.74
C GLU A 71 -0.94 -17.63 8.60
N ASP A 72 -1.91 -17.68 9.52
CA ASP A 72 -2.86 -18.77 9.61
C ASP A 72 -4.25 -18.38 9.11
N ASN A 73 -4.80 -19.17 8.19
CA ASN A 73 -6.16 -19.01 7.65
C ASN A 73 -6.46 -17.59 7.11
N GLN A 74 -5.48 -16.95 6.51
CA GLN A 74 -5.61 -15.63 5.92
C GLN A 74 -5.72 -15.70 4.39
N THR A 75 -6.23 -14.64 3.76
CA THR A 75 -6.15 -14.56 2.30
C THR A 75 -4.70 -14.34 1.88
N LEU A 76 -4.34 -14.83 0.69
CA LEU A 76 -2.99 -14.62 0.17
C LEU A 76 -2.69 -13.12 0.01
N PHE A 77 -3.71 -12.28 -0.25
CA PHE A 77 -3.59 -10.82 -0.21
C PHE A 77 -3.14 -10.33 1.16
N ASP A 78 -3.81 -10.78 2.23
CA ASP A 78 -3.48 -10.33 3.59
C ASP A 78 -2.07 -10.77 3.98
N ILE A 79 -1.70 -12.01 3.63
CA ILE A 79 -0.36 -12.56 3.88
C ILE A 79 0.71 -11.70 3.20
N ILE A 80 0.51 -11.36 1.92
CA ILE A 80 1.42 -10.49 1.17
C ILE A 80 1.44 -9.08 1.76
N GLN A 81 0.26 -8.53 2.09
CA GLN A 81 0.14 -7.19 2.68
C GLN A 81 0.90 -7.10 4.01
N ASN A 82 0.75 -8.10 4.88
CA ASN A 82 1.48 -8.16 6.16
C ASN A 82 3.01 -8.11 5.96
N ALA A 83 3.52 -8.80 4.94
CA ALA A 83 4.94 -8.80 4.62
C ALA A 83 5.40 -7.45 4.04
N LEU A 84 4.56 -6.79 3.21
CA LEU A 84 4.83 -5.46 2.67
C LEU A 84 4.75 -4.38 3.76
N ASP A 85 3.82 -4.49 4.71
CA ASP A 85 3.71 -3.60 5.86
C ASP A 85 4.92 -3.70 6.79
N ALA A 86 5.40 -4.93 7.04
CA ALA A 86 6.65 -5.14 7.77
C ALA A 86 7.84 -4.50 7.04
N THR A 87 7.88 -4.60 5.73
CA THR A 87 8.89 -3.95 4.89
C THR A 87 8.81 -2.43 4.97
N LEU A 88 7.59 -1.86 4.86
CA LEU A 88 7.35 -0.42 4.97
C LEU A 88 7.84 0.11 6.33
N LYS A 89 7.44 -0.54 7.43
CA LYS A 89 7.86 -0.17 8.79
C LYS A 89 9.38 -0.22 8.97
N ALA A 90 10.06 -1.18 8.33
CA ALA A 90 11.50 -1.35 8.47
C ALA A 90 12.33 -0.45 7.55
N THR A 91 11.82 -0.09 6.37
CA THR A 91 12.60 0.58 5.31
C THR A 91 12.06 1.92 4.87
N GLY A 92 10.83 2.29 5.28
CA GLY A 92 10.11 3.45 4.76
C GLY A 92 9.69 3.35 3.28
N LYS A 93 9.90 2.18 2.64
CA LYS A 93 9.59 1.99 1.22
C LYS A 93 8.25 1.32 1.03
N MET A 94 7.43 1.91 0.18
CA MET A 94 6.12 1.39 -0.20
C MET A 94 6.20 0.69 -1.55
N PHE A 95 5.54 -0.47 -1.64
CA PHE A 95 5.49 -1.29 -2.84
C PHE A 95 4.04 -1.53 -3.26
N VAL A 96 3.83 -1.71 -4.57
CA VAL A 96 2.53 -2.05 -5.15
C VAL A 96 2.65 -3.35 -5.93
N LEU A 97 1.73 -4.29 -5.64
CA LEU A 97 1.55 -5.52 -6.38
C LEU A 97 0.41 -5.33 -7.39
N TYR A 98 0.66 -5.66 -8.65
CA TYR A 98 -0.35 -5.59 -9.71
C TYR A 98 -0.13 -6.69 -10.76
N ASP A 99 -1.13 -6.91 -11.60
CA ASP A 99 -0.99 -7.76 -12.77
C ASP A 99 -0.56 -6.92 -13.98
N ASP A 100 0.58 -7.26 -14.56
CA ASP A 100 1.06 -6.64 -15.80
C ASP A 100 0.85 -7.61 -16.97
N VAL A 101 -0.32 -7.52 -17.59
CA VAL A 101 -0.72 -8.35 -18.74
C VAL A 101 -0.53 -9.84 -18.49
N GLY A 102 -1.02 -10.32 -17.36
CA GLY A 102 -0.96 -11.73 -16.96
C GLY A 102 0.32 -12.13 -16.22
N LYS A 103 1.06 -11.17 -15.66
CA LYS A 103 2.25 -11.43 -14.84
C LYS A 103 2.19 -10.63 -13.55
N LEU A 104 2.31 -11.31 -12.40
CA LEU A 104 2.43 -10.63 -11.11
C LEU A 104 3.70 -9.76 -11.09
N THR A 105 3.52 -8.50 -10.82
CA THR A 105 4.58 -7.50 -10.82
C THR A 105 4.55 -6.74 -9.50
N LEU A 106 5.70 -6.61 -8.85
CA LEU A 106 5.87 -5.84 -7.62
C LEU A 106 6.86 -4.70 -7.90
N LYS A 107 6.43 -3.46 -7.65
CA LYS A 107 7.29 -2.29 -7.81
C LYS A 107 7.25 -1.37 -6.62
N SER A 108 8.39 -0.76 -6.31
CA SER A 108 8.45 0.38 -5.40
C SER A 108 7.77 1.58 -6.03
N ILE A 109 6.93 2.28 -5.27
CA ILE A 109 6.25 3.51 -5.74
C ILE A 109 7.26 4.54 -6.27
N GLY A 110 8.43 4.67 -5.62
CA GLY A 110 9.49 5.57 -6.09
C GLY A 110 9.97 5.29 -7.52
N ASN A 111 9.84 4.04 -8.00
CA ASN A 111 10.20 3.62 -9.36
C ASN A 111 9.03 3.71 -10.36
N MET A 112 7.84 4.12 -9.91
CA MET A 112 6.64 4.19 -10.76
C MET A 112 6.32 5.61 -11.25
N LYS A 113 7.33 6.48 -11.33
CA LYS A 113 7.16 7.84 -11.86
C LYS A 113 6.92 7.80 -13.36
N LEU A 114 5.83 8.41 -13.79
CA LEU A 114 5.48 8.56 -15.19
C LEU A 114 5.59 10.04 -15.59
N GLY A 115 6.21 10.30 -16.74
CA GLY A 115 6.34 11.65 -17.30
C GLY A 115 5.05 12.18 -17.94
N VAL A 116 3.94 12.10 -17.19
CA VAL A 116 2.65 12.66 -17.58
C VAL A 116 2.37 13.85 -16.69
N LEU A 117 2.07 14.99 -17.29
CA LEU A 117 1.61 16.21 -16.62
C LEU A 117 0.09 16.27 -16.75
N ILE A 118 -0.58 16.53 -15.62
CA ILE A 118 -2.01 16.87 -15.58
C ILE A 118 -2.11 18.31 -15.09
N ASP A 119 -2.75 19.16 -15.88
CA ASP A 119 -2.96 20.56 -15.63
C ASP A 119 -4.42 20.98 -15.91
N GLU A 120 -4.72 22.26 -15.84
CA GLU A 120 -6.07 22.79 -16.06
C GLU A 120 -6.59 22.55 -17.48
N ASP A 121 -5.69 22.41 -18.46
CA ASP A 121 -6.06 22.13 -19.86
C ASP A 121 -6.35 20.66 -20.11
N THR A 122 -5.85 19.77 -19.24
CA THR A 122 -5.95 18.31 -19.40
C THR A 122 -6.93 17.64 -18.43
N ALA A 123 -7.46 18.36 -17.43
CA ALA A 123 -8.48 17.91 -16.49
C ALA A 123 -9.75 18.77 -16.62
N GLY A 124 -10.91 18.12 -16.86
CA GLY A 124 -12.18 18.85 -17.02
C GLY A 124 -12.78 19.32 -15.69
N ASP A 125 -12.57 18.59 -14.59
CA ASP A 125 -13.07 18.92 -13.25
C ASP A 125 -12.25 18.19 -12.18
N TYR A 126 -12.28 18.69 -10.94
CA TYR A 126 -11.58 18.06 -9.84
C TYR A 126 -12.30 18.25 -8.49
N ASP A 127 -12.13 17.27 -7.60
CA ASP A 127 -12.47 17.38 -6.18
C ASP A 127 -11.19 17.23 -5.34
N TYR A 128 -10.86 18.21 -4.53
CA TYR A 128 -9.72 18.18 -3.64
C TYR A 128 -10.13 18.21 -2.17
N THR A 129 -9.56 17.32 -1.39
CA THR A 129 -9.75 17.25 0.06
C THR A 129 -8.40 17.15 0.77
N SER A 130 -8.17 18.02 1.77
CA SER A 130 -7.06 17.92 2.70
C SER A 130 -7.63 17.63 4.10
N SER A 131 -7.11 16.62 4.79
CA SER A 131 -7.66 16.14 6.06
C SER A 131 -6.58 15.71 7.03
N ILE A 132 -6.85 15.87 8.33
CA ILE A 132 -6.09 15.26 9.43
C ILE A 132 -6.93 14.20 10.16
N ALA A 133 -8.14 13.88 9.66
CA ALA A 133 -9.08 13.01 10.35
C ALA A 133 -8.74 11.52 10.28
N SER A 134 -7.88 11.11 9.33
CA SER A 134 -7.51 9.70 9.17
C SER A 134 -6.06 9.56 8.71
N GLN A 135 -5.37 8.59 9.26
CA GLN A 135 -3.97 8.24 8.93
C GLN A 135 -2.98 9.41 9.09
N THR A 136 -3.32 10.42 9.89
CA THR A 136 -2.44 11.52 10.27
C THR A 136 -2.13 11.39 11.76
N TYR A 137 -0.85 11.27 12.10
CA TYR A 137 -0.40 11.10 13.47
C TYR A 137 0.84 11.97 13.72
N ASP A 138 0.74 12.86 14.70
CA ASP A 138 1.84 13.72 15.15
C ASP A 138 2.58 13.15 16.37
N LYS A 139 2.12 12.00 16.85
CA LYS A 139 2.75 11.25 17.94
C LYS A 139 2.64 9.76 17.67
N VAL A 140 3.77 9.09 17.72
CA VAL A 140 3.88 7.62 17.64
C VAL A 140 4.29 7.10 19.02
N LYS A 141 3.55 6.12 19.53
CA LYS A 141 3.86 5.43 20.78
C LYS A 141 3.92 3.93 20.51
N LEU A 142 5.10 3.35 20.57
CA LEU A 142 5.32 1.92 20.47
C LEU A 142 5.61 1.34 21.86
N THR A 143 5.10 0.14 22.12
CA THR A 143 5.34 -0.55 23.39
C THR A 143 5.78 -1.98 23.15
N TYR A 144 6.71 -2.44 23.99
CA TYR A 144 7.19 -3.82 24.00
C TYR A 144 7.16 -4.36 25.42
N GLU A 145 6.60 -5.56 25.60
CA GLU A 145 6.66 -6.26 26.88
C GLU A 145 7.89 -7.17 26.91
N ASN A 146 8.92 -6.71 27.59
CA ASN A 146 10.17 -7.45 27.74
C ASN A 146 9.94 -8.62 28.70
N LYS A 147 9.91 -9.84 28.16
CA LYS A 147 9.65 -11.06 28.93
C LYS A 147 10.78 -11.42 29.88
N ASP A 148 12.00 -10.99 29.58
CA ASP A 148 13.19 -11.30 30.40
C ASP A 148 13.24 -10.43 31.66
N THR A 149 12.80 -9.19 31.56
CA THR A 149 12.82 -8.23 32.67
C THR A 149 11.46 -8.03 33.33
N GLY A 150 10.39 -8.52 32.74
CA GLY A 150 9.00 -8.30 33.16
C GLY A 150 8.54 -6.84 33.04
N LYS A 151 9.28 -5.97 32.34
CA LYS A 151 8.98 -4.55 32.21
C LYS A 151 8.43 -4.21 30.84
N ARG A 152 7.57 -3.20 30.81
CA ARG A 152 7.11 -2.59 29.56
C ARG A 152 8.07 -1.49 29.15
N GLU A 153 8.64 -1.62 27.97
CA GLU A 153 9.44 -0.59 27.31
C GLU A 153 8.51 0.27 26.45
N VAL A 154 8.77 1.58 26.42
CA VAL A 154 7.95 2.55 25.68
C VAL A 154 8.86 3.41 24.82
N TYR A 155 8.54 3.50 23.55
CA TYR A 155 9.26 4.30 22.57
C TYR A 155 8.29 5.35 22.02
N ILE A 156 8.70 6.62 22.06
CA ILE A 156 7.87 7.74 21.62
C ILE A 156 8.66 8.59 20.64
N ALA A 157 8.02 8.90 19.52
CA ALA A 157 8.40 9.96 18.57
C ALA A 157 7.22 10.92 18.46
N GLN A 158 7.47 12.23 18.40
CA GLN A 158 6.39 13.23 18.28
C GLN A 158 6.89 14.53 17.67
N ASP A 159 5.99 15.23 17.00
CA ASP A 159 6.19 16.58 16.47
C ASP A 159 5.37 17.59 17.28
N SER A 160 6.06 18.37 18.13
CA SER A 160 5.42 19.37 18.97
C SER A 160 4.78 20.52 18.17
N SER A 161 5.28 20.81 16.97
CA SER A 161 4.71 21.84 16.09
C SER A 161 3.30 21.45 15.63
N HIS A 162 3.15 20.23 15.12
CA HIS A 162 1.86 19.75 14.67
C HIS A 162 0.92 19.46 15.84
N ILE A 163 1.42 18.97 16.98
CA ILE A 163 0.61 18.82 18.21
C ILE A 163 -0.03 20.16 18.62
N ASN A 164 0.72 21.26 18.54
CA ASN A 164 0.21 22.60 18.88
C ASN A 164 -0.85 23.09 17.88
N GLN A 165 -0.82 22.63 16.63
CA GLN A 165 -1.76 23.04 15.59
C GLN A 165 -3.01 22.15 15.53
N TRP A 166 -2.86 20.83 15.70
CA TRP A 166 -3.89 19.84 15.44
C TRP A 166 -4.42 19.14 16.70
N GLY A 167 -3.77 19.35 17.84
CA GLY A 167 -3.96 18.51 19.03
C GLY A 167 -3.18 17.21 18.88
N VAL A 168 -3.25 16.34 19.88
CA VAL A 168 -2.52 15.06 19.89
C VAL A 168 -3.25 14.02 19.05
N LEU A 169 -2.68 13.67 17.91
CA LEU A 169 -3.10 12.57 17.04
C LEU A 169 -2.10 11.42 17.21
N GLN A 170 -2.47 10.40 18.02
CA GLN A 170 -1.52 9.35 18.42
C GLN A 170 -1.73 8.05 17.65
N TYR A 171 -0.64 7.57 17.01
CA TYR A 171 -0.49 6.18 16.60
C TYR A 171 0.00 5.35 17.78
N TYR A 172 -0.61 4.18 18.00
CA TYR A 172 -0.20 3.25 19.04
C TYR A 172 -0.08 1.83 18.48
N GLU A 173 1.05 1.18 18.77
CA GLU A 173 1.27 -0.22 18.42
C GLU A 173 2.05 -0.95 19.52
N LYS A 174 1.67 -2.22 19.76
CA LYS A 174 2.43 -3.14 20.60
C LYS A 174 3.34 -3.98 19.70
N LEU A 175 4.62 -3.98 20.01
CA LEU A 175 5.64 -4.69 19.25
C LEU A 175 5.84 -6.11 19.78
N ASP A 176 6.16 -7.03 18.88
CA ASP A 176 6.57 -8.40 19.23
C ASP A 176 8.06 -8.48 19.58
N SER A 177 8.85 -7.50 19.18
CA SER A 177 10.27 -7.36 19.51
C SER A 177 10.67 -5.88 19.63
N ASN A 178 11.74 -5.57 20.39
CA ASN A 178 12.23 -4.21 20.58
C ASN A 178 13.38 -3.82 19.64
N GLY A 179 13.78 -4.70 18.73
CA GLY A 179 14.83 -4.41 17.76
C GLY A 179 14.49 -3.20 16.90
N ASN A 180 15.31 -2.13 16.96
CA ASN A 180 15.11 -0.88 16.23
C ASN A 180 13.79 -0.11 16.52
N ALA A 181 13.12 -0.38 17.65
CA ALA A 181 11.83 0.22 17.98
C ALA A 181 11.84 1.76 17.97
N LYS A 182 12.97 2.39 18.36
CA LYS A 182 13.09 3.85 18.29
C LYS A 182 13.13 4.33 16.84
N ALA A 183 13.98 3.74 16.00
CA ALA A 183 14.07 4.11 14.59
C ALA A 183 12.73 3.85 13.85
N MET A 184 12.01 2.81 14.25
CA MET A 184 10.66 2.52 13.72
C MET A 184 9.66 3.60 14.14
N ALA A 185 9.70 4.08 15.41
CA ALA A 185 8.84 5.16 15.86
C ALA A 185 9.09 6.45 15.06
N ASP A 186 10.37 6.79 14.85
CA ASP A 186 10.77 7.96 14.06
C ASP A 186 10.31 7.83 12.60
N ALA A 187 10.51 6.67 11.97
CA ALA A 187 10.08 6.42 10.59
C ALA A 187 8.54 6.45 10.42
N LEU A 188 7.80 5.93 11.38
CA LEU A 188 6.33 6.01 11.38
C LEU A 188 5.84 7.44 11.57
N LEU A 189 6.53 8.23 12.41
CA LEU A 189 6.23 9.64 12.54
C LEU A 189 6.45 10.36 11.20
N ASP A 190 7.61 10.20 10.57
CA ASP A 190 7.90 10.81 9.27
C ASP A 190 6.86 10.42 8.19
N LEU A 191 6.39 9.18 8.22
CA LEU A 191 5.40 8.69 7.27
C LEU A 191 4.01 9.31 7.48
N TYR A 192 3.56 9.42 8.73
CA TYR A 192 2.19 9.78 9.06
C TYR A 192 1.98 11.21 9.53
N ASN A 193 3.05 11.96 9.83
CA ASN A 193 2.98 13.35 10.31
C ASN A 193 2.71 14.35 9.19
N THR A 194 1.79 14.01 8.31
CA THR A 194 1.38 14.83 7.16
C THR A 194 -0.14 14.78 7.00
N LYS A 195 -0.72 15.87 6.45
CA LYS A 195 -2.14 15.85 6.08
C LYS A 195 -2.38 14.84 4.97
N THR A 196 -3.43 14.04 5.12
CA THR A 196 -3.93 13.21 4.03
C THR A 196 -4.54 14.11 2.96
N ARG A 197 -4.11 13.97 1.72
CA ARG A 197 -4.61 14.73 0.58
C ARG A 197 -5.21 13.78 -0.44
N THR A 198 -6.44 14.09 -0.85
CA THR A 198 -7.13 13.33 -1.88
C THR A 198 -7.52 14.28 -3.00
N LEU A 199 -7.07 13.96 -4.21
CA LEU A 199 -7.46 14.66 -5.43
C LEU A 199 -8.16 13.66 -6.35
N ARG A 200 -9.39 13.97 -6.70
CA ARG A 200 -10.16 13.25 -7.72
C ARG A 200 -10.20 14.10 -8.96
N LEU A 201 -9.78 13.54 -10.07
CA LEU A 201 -9.80 14.20 -11.36
C LEU A 201 -10.87 13.54 -12.24
N LYS A 202 -11.64 14.35 -12.97
CA LYS A 202 -12.66 13.91 -13.92
C LYS A 202 -12.28 14.35 -15.33
N ASP A 203 -12.74 13.62 -16.31
CA ASP A 203 -12.54 13.93 -17.72
C ASP A 203 -11.08 14.16 -18.11
N VAL A 204 -10.19 13.37 -17.52
CA VAL A 204 -8.76 13.38 -17.82
C VAL A 204 -8.48 12.47 -19.02
N LEU A 205 -7.63 12.92 -19.94
CA LEU A 205 -7.15 12.08 -21.02
C LEU A 205 -6.39 10.88 -20.46
N GLY A 206 -6.90 9.66 -20.70
CA GLY A 206 -6.33 8.43 -20.14
C GLY A 206 -5.00 8.05 -20.80
N ASP A 207 -4.08 7.54 -19.98
CA ASP A 207 -2.83 6.91 -20.44
C ASP A 207 -2.80 5.46 -19.95
N ILE A 208 -2.64 4.51 -20.88
CA ILE A 208 -2.66 3.06 -20.59
C ILE A 208 -1.52 2.60 -19.66
N ARG A 209 -0.50 3.42 -19.47
CA ARG A 209 0.64 3.13 -18.57
C ARG A 209 0.32 3.43 -17.09
N VAL A 210 -0.72 4.21 -16.83
CA VAL A 210 -1.13 4.54 -15.46
C VAL A 210 -1.65 3.28 -14.76
N ARG A 211 -1.08 3.00 -13.60
CA ARG A 211 -1.46 1.90 -12.70
C ARG A 211 -1.62 2.44 -11.28
N ALA A 212 -2.26 1.68 -10.41
CA ALA A 212 -2.24 1.98 -8.98
C ALA A 212 -0.79 2.12 -8.51
N GLY A 213 -0.49 3.18 -7.74
CA GLY A 213 0.85 3.52 -7.29
C GLY A 213 1.70 4.34 -8.27
N THR A 214 1.20 4.64 -9.48
CA THR A 214 1.92 5.52 -10.42
C THR A 214 2.01 6.94 -9.88
N LEU A 215 3.23 7.50 -9.87
CA LEU A 215 3.47 8.91 -9.54
C LEU A 215 3.27 9.78 -10.79
N LEU A 216 2.33 10.69 -10.70
CA LEU A 216 2.01 11.66 -11.74
C LEU A 216 2.34 13.07 -11.26
N VAL A 217 2.69 13.96 -12.19
CA VAL A 217 2.83 15.39 -11.89
C VAL A 217 1.48 16.05 -12.15
N VAL A 218 0.93 16.71 -11.12
CA VAL A 218 -0.33 17.45 -11.20
C VAL A 218 -0.06 18.90 -10.90
N MET A 219 -0.46 19.79 -11.79
CA MET A 219 -0.32 21.26 -11.69
C MET A 219 -1.70 21.90 -11.88
N LEU A 220 -2.42 22.10 -10.79
CA LEU A 220 -3.73 22.75 -10.79
C LEU A 220 -3.68 24.02 -9.93
N GLY A 221 -4.28 25.10 -10.40
CA GLY A 221 -4.45 26.34 -9.65
C GLY A 221 -5.58 26.20 -8.62
N LEU A 222 -5.30 25.59 -7.48
CA LEU A 222 -6.30 25.32 -6.44
C LEU A 222 -6.61 26.51 -5.54
N GLY A 223 -6.33 27.75 -5.97
CA GLY A 223 -6.58 28.97 -5.20
C GLY A 223 -5.82 28.96 -3.86
N ASP A 224 -6.54 29.14 -2.75
CA ASP A 224 -5.95 29.15 -1.39
C ASP A 224 -5.45 27.77 -0.93
N ILE A 225 -5.74 26.70 -1.69
CA ILE A 225 -5.30 25.34 -1.41
C ILE A 225 -4.12 25.01 -2.34
N ASN A 226 -2.98 25.61 -2.06
CA ASN A 226 -1.78 25.35 -2.86
C ASN A 226 -1.27 23.93 -2.64
N VAL A 227 -1.30 23.09 -3.69
CA VAL A 227 -0.83 21.68 -3.66
C VAL A 227 0.66 21.59 -4.03
N SER A 228 1.35 22.72 -4.13
CA SER A 228 2.79 22.71 -4.33
C SER A 228 3.50 22.26 -3.04
N ASN A 229 3.78 20.96 -2.94
CA ASN A 229 4.82 20.38 -2.07
C ASN A 229 5.47 19.24 -2.81
#